data_987e8b44ea18126d0013ed60336db471
#
_entry.id   987e8b44ea18126d0013ed60336db471
#
_cell.length_a   1.000
_cell.length_b   1.000
_cell.length_c   1.000
_cell.angle_alpha   90.00
_cell.angle_beta   90.00
_cell.angle_gamma   90.00
#
_symmetry.space_group_name_H-M   'P 1'
#
loop_
_entity.id
_entity.type
_entity.pdbx_description
1 polymer ?
#
loop_
_entity_poly.entity_id
_entity_poly.type
_entity_poly.pdbx_seq_one_letter_code
_entity_poly.pdbx_strand_id
1 'polypeptide(L)'
;MSLLLENNVDFLLVGAYALAVHGFPRATGDIDIFVKPDSENAQRVLKTLDEFGAPRDGLSASDFETPGIVFQIGVAPRRIDIITEIDGLTFEDASKGKDIVEIQELKIPVISKLNLIRNKRATGPDKDKIDAENLEGN
;
A
#
# COMPACT_ATOMS: atom_id res chain seq x y z
N MET A 1 -10.77 -1.45 4.07
CA MET A 1 -10.08 -0.14 4.25
C MET A 1 -10.75 0.79 5.27
N SER A 2 -12.04 0.62 5.51
CA SER A 2 -12.71 1.46 6.53
C SER A 2 -12.11 1.29 7.92
N LEU A 3 -11.74 0.06 8.31
CA LEU A 3 -11.11 -0.19 9.61
C LEU A 3 -9.74 0.49 9.75
N LEU A 4 -8.97 0.59 8.67
CA LEU A 4 -7.71 1.33 8.69
C LEU A 4 -7.92 2.81 8.99
N LEU A 5 -8.94 3.39 8.38
CA LEU A 5 -9.31 4.79 8.63
C LEU A 5 -9.83 5.00 10.05
N GLU A 6 -10.69 4.10 10.52
CA GLU A 6 -11.26 4.17 11.86
C GLU A 6 -10.21 4.08 12.96
N ASN A 7 -9.16 3.29 12.72
CA ASN A 7 -8.07 3.12 13.69
C ASN A 7 -6.92 4.10 13.49
N ASN A 8 -7.09 5.08 12.61
CA ASN A 8 -6.08 6.12 12.34
C ASN A 8 -4.72 5.54 11.91
N VAL A 9 -4.75 4.46 11.14
CA VAL A 9 -3.53 3.87 10.59
C VAL A 9 -2.95 4.82 9.54
N ASP A 10 -1.64 5.05 9.60
CA ASP A 10 -0.93 5.76 8.54
C ASP A 10 -0.62 4.77 7.42
N PHE A 11 -1.29 4.92 6.30
CA PHE A 11 -1.13 4.02 5.16
C PHE A 11 -1.27 4.75 3.83
N LEU A 12 -0.79 4.10 2.77
CA LEU A 12 -0.96 4.54 1.38
C LEU A 12 -1.36 3.35 0.53
N LEU A 13 -2.30 3.57 -0.36
CA LEU A 13 -2.58 2.61 -1.41
C LEU A 13 -1.48 2.72 -2.46
N VAL A 14 -0.84 1.59 -2.78
CA VAL A 14 0.29 1.52 -3.73
C VAL A 14 0.04 0.39 -4.74
N GLY A 15 1.01 0.10 -5.59
CA GLY A 15 0.96 -1.06 -6.48
C GLY A 15 -0.04 -0.94 -7.62
N ALA A 16 -0.51 -2.08 -8.13
CA ALA A 16 -1.36 -2.13 -9.30
C ALA A 16 -2.70 -1.42 -9.14
N TYR A 17 -3.25 -1.43 -7.93
CA TYR A 17 -4.51 -0.72 -7.67
C TYR A 17 -4.31 0.80 -7.76
N ALA A 18 -3.16 1.30 -7.29
CA ALA A 18 -2.81 2.72 -7.44
C ALA A 18 -2.63 3.10 -8.90
N LEU A 19 -2.05 2.21 -9.72
CA LEU A 19 -1.98 2.39 -11.17
C LEU A 19 -3.36 2.58 -11.77
N ALA A 20 -4.31 1.73 -11.38
CA ALA A 20 -5.68 1.82 -11.85
C ALA A 20 -6.33 3.16 -11.47
N VAL A 21 -6.10 3.62 -10.24
CA VAL A 21 -6.61 4.92 -9.77
C VAL A 21 -6.07 6.06 -10.62
N HIS A 22 -4.81 5.97 -11.06
CA HIS A 22 -4.18 6.99 -11.91
C HIS A 22 -4.48 6.82 -13.41
N GLY A 23 -5.46 6.00 -13.77
CA GLY A 23 -5.95 5.88 -15.13
C GLY A 23 -5.28 4.79 -15.97
N PHE A 24 -4.56 3.88 -15.35
CA PHE A 24 -3.89 2.76 -16.02
C PHE A 24 -4.47 1.43 -15.55
N PRO A 25 -5.69 1.08 -15.99
CA PRO A 25 -6.38 -0.11 -15.50
C PRO A 25 -5.57 -1.39 -15.72
N ARG A 26 -5.54 -2.23 -14.67
CA ARG A 26 -4.95 -3.55 -14.74
C ARG A 26 -5.93 -4.56 -14.17
N ALA A 27 -5.95 -5.74 -14.74
CA ALA A 27 -6.70 -6.85 -14.17
C ALA A 27 -5.95 -7.31 -12.92
N THR A 28 -6.42 -6.88 -11.76
CA THR A 28 -5.83 -7.29 -10.48
C THR A 28 -6.91 -7.45 -9.43
N GLY A 29 -6.79 -8.50 -8.62
CA GLY A 29 -7.57 -8.66 -7.42
C GLY A 29 -6.78 -8.29 -6.17
N ASP A 30 -5.52 -7.90 -6.31
CA ASP A 30 -4.63 -7.61 -5.20
C ASP A 30 -4.67 -6.12 -4.86
N ILE A 31 -4.72 -5.84 -3.56
CA ILE A 31 -4.65 -4.48 -3.04
C ILE A 31 -3.40 -4.40 -2.18
N ASP A 32 -2.47 -3.52 -2.55
CA ASP A 32 -1.23 -3.32 -1.81
C ASP A 32 -1.35 -2.09 -0.92
N ILE A 33 -1.21 -2.28 0.37
CA ILE A 33 -1.32 -1.23 1.38
C ILE A 33 0.03 -1.05 2.06
N PHE A 34 0.66 0.10 1.84
CA PHE A 34 1.93 0.44 2.47
C PHE A 34 1.64 1.15 3.79
N VAL A 35 2.10 0.57 4.90
CA VAL A 35 1.88 1.12 6.24
C VAL A 35 3.19 1.69 6.80
N LYS A 36 3.08 2.80 7.54
CA LYS A 36 4.24 3.42 8.17
C LYS A 36 4.83 2.48 9.21
N PRO A 37 6.14 2.13 9.10
CA PRO A 37 6.75 1.14 9.99
C PRO A 37 7.28 1.77 11.27
N ASP A 38 6.39 2.28 12.13
CA ASP A 38 6.75 2.76 13.46
C ASP A 38 5.90 2.07 14.53
N SER A 39 6.29 2.21 15.80
CA SER A 39 5.70 1.44 16.87
C SER A 39 4.22 1.80 17.12
N GLU A 40 3.87 3.06 17.07
CA GLU A 40 2.47 3.48 17.25
C GLU A 40 1.59 2.97 16.13
N ASN A 41 2.04 3.13 14.89
CA ASN A 41 1.28 2.70 13.73
C ASN A 41 1.15 1.18 13.67
N ALA A 42 2.22 0.46 14.04
CA ALA A 42 2.21 -1.00 14.11
C ALA A 42 1.12 -1.51 15.05
N GLN A 43 0.93 -0.88 16.20
CA GLN A 43 -0.14 -1.22 17.14
C GLN A 43 -1.52 -1.02 16.51
N ARG A 44 -1.70 0.07 15.77
CA ARG A 44 -2.94 0.37 15.08
C ARG A 44 -3.24 -0.64 13.97
N VAL A 45 -2.21 -1.06 13.26
CA VAL A 45 -2.32 -2.12 12.23
C VAL A 45 -2.78 -3.43 12.86
N LEU A 46 -2.16 -3.85 13.97
CA LEU A 46 -2.55 -5.08 14.66
C LEU A 46 -3.99 -5.02 15.13
N LYS A 47 -4.40 -3.90 15.71
CA LYS A 47 -5.79 -3.71 16.16
C LYS A 47 -6.75 -3.85 14.98
N THR A 48 -6.38 -3.26 13.83
CA THR A 48 -7.18 -3.34 12.61
C THR A 48 -7.32 -4.78 12.14
N LEU A 49 -6.23 -5.55 12.15
CA LEU A 49 -6.26 -6.95 11.76
C LEU A 49 -7.13 -7.79 12.68
N ASP A 50 -7.09 -7.53 13.98
CA ASP A 50 -7.94 -8.23 14.95
C ASP A 50 -9.42 -7.94 14.69
N GLU A 51 -9.77 -6.69 14.46
CA GLU A 51 -11.15 -6.29 14.16
C GLU A 51 -11.63 -6.86 12.83
N PHE A 52 -10.74 -6.99 11.87
CA PHE A 52 -11.04 -7.58 10.57
C PHE A 52 -11.20 -9.10 10.66
N GLY A 53 -10.64 -9.73 11.70
CA GLY A 53 -10.69 -11.16 11.88
C GLY A 53 -9.59 -11.93 11.14
N ALA A 54 -8.51 -11.25 10.79
CA ALA A 54 -7.38 -11.88 10.10
C ALA A 54 -6.61 -12.81 11.04
N PRO A 55 -6.15 -13.99 10.56
CA PRO A 55 -5.29 -14.85 11.37
C PRO A 55 -3.98 -14.15 11.74
N ARG A 56 -3.57 -14.30 13.00
CA ARG A 56 -2.38 -13.61 13.52
C ARG A 56 -1.30 -14.57 14.02
N ASP A 57 -1.24 -15.77 13.50
CA ASP A 57 -0.30 -16.79 13.97
C ASP A 57 1.13 -16.27 13.95
N GLY A 58 1.71 -16.06 15.15
CA GLY A 58 3.07 -15.59 15.29
C GLY A 58 3.31 -14.12 14.96
N LEU A 59 2.27 -13.36 14.63
CA LEU A 59 2.41 -11.96 14.24
C LEU A 59 2.39 -11.06 15.47
N SER A 60 3.31 -10.09 15.50
CA SER A 60 3.39 -9.10 16.58
C SER A 60 3.55 -7.70 16.00
N ALA A 61 3.40 -6.68 16.88
CA ALA A 61 3.60 -5.29 16.46
C ALA A 61 5.00 -5.07 15.90
N SER A 62 6.02 -5.76 16.43
CA SER A 62 7.40 -5.60 15.95
C SER A 62 7.55 -5.99 14.47
N ASP A 63 6.72 -6.87 13.94
CA ASP A 63 6.76 -7.23 12.53
C ASP A 63 6.41 -6.03 11.65
N PHE A 64 5.44 -5.21 12.07
CA PHE A 64 5.03 -4.02 11.34
C PHE A 64 5.89 -2.80 11.60
N GLU A 65 6.84 -2.89 12.53
CA GLU A 65 7.89 -1.87 12.74
C GLU A 65 9.11 -2.12 11.86
N THR A 66 9.25 -3.34 11.34
CA THR A 66 10.43 -3.78 10.59
C THR A 66 10.19 -3.57 9.09
N PRO A 67 11.06 -2.85 8.37
CA PRO A 67 10.97 -2.75 6.92
C PRO A 67 11.10 -4.12 6.24
N GLY A 68 10.51 -4.27 5.08
CA GLY A 68 10.63 -5.48 4.27
C GLY A 68 9.64 -6.59 4.59
N ILE A 69 8.64 -6.31 5.41
CA ILE A 69 7.60 -7.29 5.76
C ILE A 69 6.43 -7.20 4.77
N VAL A 70 5.94 -8.34 4.35
CA VAL A 70 4.70 -8.47 3.57
C VAL A 70 3.78 -9.43 4.29
N PHE A 71 2.61 -8.95 4.68
CA PHE A 71 1.57 -9.78 5.30
C PHE A 71 0.38 -9.89 4.34
N GLN A 72 0.09 -11.11 3.90
CA GLN A 72 -0.97 -11.38 2.93
C GLN A 72 -2.24 -11.85 3.61
N ILE A 73 -3.37 -11.25 3.24
CA ILE A 73 -4.69 -11.62 3.73
C ILE A 73 -5.53 -12.10 2.55
N GLY A 74 -6.11 -13.29 2.66
CA GLY A 74 -6.91 -13.88 1.61
C GLY A 74 -6.07 -14.56 0.53
N VAL A 75 -6.74 -14.97 -0.54
CA VAL A 75 -6.13 -15.65 -1.67
C VAL A 75 -6.66 -15.05 -2.96
N ALA A 76 -5.90 -15.20 -4.05
CA ALA A 76 -6.35 -14.74 -5.36
C ALA A 76 -7.76 -15.27 -5.66
N PRO A 77 -8.62 -14.49 -6.31
CA PRO A 77 -8.36 -13.19 -6.93
C PRO A 77 -8.53 -11.99 -5.99
N ARG A 78 -8.77 -12.21 -4.70
CA ARG A 78 -8.98 -11.13 -3.73
C ARG A 78 -7.97 -11.25 -2.59
N ARG A 79 -6.80 -10.65 -2.78
CA ARG A 79 -5.74 -10.65 -1.79
C ARG A 79 -5.41 -9.21 -1.38
N ILE A 80 -5.19 -9.02 -0.09
CA ILE A 80 -4.71 -7.76 0.47
C ILE A 80 -3.31 -8.00 0.98
N ASP A 81 -2.35 -7.21 0.51
CA ASP A 81 -0.98 -7.26 0.98
C ASP A 81 -0.70 -6.02 1.81
N ILE A 82 -0.35 -6.22 3.08
CA ILE A 82 0.09 -5.14 3.95
C ILE A 82 1.62 -5.18 3.96
N ILE A 83 2.24 -4.09 3.50
CA ILE A 83 3.68 -4.03 3.30
C ILE A 83 4.28 -2.89 4.10
N THR A 84 5.51 -3.09 4.58
CA THR A 84 6.21 -2.11 5.41
C THR A 84 7.34 -1.41 4.68
N GLU A 85 7.60 -1.76 3.43
CA GLU A 85 8.64 -1.17 2.61
C GLU A 85 8.27 -1.22 1.14
N ILE A 86 8.57 -0.15 0.42
CA ILE A 86 8.52 -0.15 -1.05
C ILE A 86 9.85 0.33 -1.57
N ASP A 87 10.18 -0.05 -2.81
CA ASP A 87 11.47 0.31 -3.40
C ASP A 87 11.52 1.80 -3.73
N GLY A 88 12.65 2.41 -3.39
CA GLY A 88 12.97 3.77 -3.79
C GLY A 88 12.41 4.89 -2.94
N LEU A 89 11.56 4.59 -1.96
CA LEU A 89 10.90 5.62 -1.15
C LEU A 89 10.69 5.16 0.29
N THR A 90 10.94 6.06 1.25
CA THR A 90 10.48 5.87 2.62
C THR A 90 8.98 6.17 2.67
N PHE A 91 8.33 5.84 3.79
CA PHE A 91 6.91 6.16 3.96
C PHE A 91 6.69 7.68 3.93
N GLU A 92 7.58 8.44 4.58
CA GLU A 92 7.50 9.90 4.59
C GLU A 92 7.59 10.47 3.18
N ASP A 93 8.54 9.99 2.38
CA ASP A 93 8.70 10.43 0.99
C ASP A 93 7.50 10.05 0.14
N ALA A 94 7.01 8.82 0.30
CA ALA A 94 5.86 8.34 -0.46
C ALA A 94 4.57 9.09 -0.11
N SER A 95 4.45 9.56 1.13
CA SER A 95 3.28 10.31 1.59
C SER A 95 3.24 11.74 1.08
N LYS A 96 4.38 12.29 0.66
CA LYS A 96 4.42 13.66 0.13
C LYS A 96 3.65 13.73 -1.18
N GLY A 97 2.73 14.68 -1.26
CA GLY A 97 1.92 14.85 -2.46
C GLY A 97 0.91 13.74 -2.71
N LYS A 98 0.62 12.93 -1.72
CA LYS A 98 -0.38 11.86 -1.86
C LYS A 98 -1.72 12.43 -2.26
N ASP A 99 -2.48 11.65 -3.03
CA ASP A 99 -3.82 12.00 -3.42
C ASP A 99 -4.81 11.39 -2.43
N ILE A 100 -5.88 12.12 -2.14
CA ILE A 100 -6.99 11.58 -1.37
C ILE A 100 -8.09 11.27 -2.37
N VAL A 101 -8.40 9.99 -2.53
CA VAL A 101 -9.35 9.53 -3.54
C VAL A 101 -10.56 8.92 -2.85
N GLU A 102 -11.75 9.32 -3.30
CA GLU A 102 -12.98 8.75 -2.77
C GLU A 102 -13.26 7.41 -3.46
N ILE A 103 -13.25 6.34 -2.66
CA ILE A 103 -13.54 4.98 -3.12
C ILE A 103 -14.61 4.43 -2.18
N GLN A 104 -15.79 4.10 -2.74
CA GLN A 104 -16.92 3.59 -1.94
C GLN A 104 -17.24 4.49 -0.73
N GLU A 105 -17.28 5.79 -0.97
CA GLU A 105 -17.57 6.83 0.05
C GLU A 105 -16.48 6.99 1.12
N LEU A 106 -15.33 6.32 0.98
CA LEU A 106 -14.19 6.45 1.87
C LEU A 106 -13.12 7.33 1.22
N LYS A 107 -12.50 8.20 2.01
CA LYS A 107 -11.37 9.02 1.55
C LYS A 107 -10.07 8.26 1.77
N ILE A 108 -9.55 7.68 0.71
CA ILE A 108 -8.40 6.79 0.77
C ILE A 108 -7.14 7.52 0.32
N PRO A 109 -6.05 7.49 1.11
CA PRO A 109 -4.78 8.07 0.69
C PRO A 109 -4.11 7.14 -0.34
N VAL A 110 -3.77 7.71 -1.49
CA VAL A 110 -3.16 6.98 -2.61
C VAL A 110 -1.83 7.65 -2.94
N ILE A 111 -0.80 6.85 -3.19
CA ILE A 111 0.50 7.35 -3.62
C ILE A 111 0.33 8.23 -4.87
N SER A 112 1.06 9.36 -4.92
CA SER A 112 0.99 10.24 -6.08
C SER A 112 1.53 9.56 -7.34
N LYS A 113 1.11 10.03 -8.51
CA LYS A 113 1.62 9.53 -9.79
C LYS A 113 3.15 9.63 -9.85
N LEU A 114 3.70 10.77 -9.43
CA LEU A 114 5.15 10.98 -9.43
C LEU A 114 5.87 9.94 -8.57
N ASN A 115 5.41 9.72 -7.35
CA ASN A 115 6.03 8.76 -6.44
C ASN A 115 5.80 7.31 -6.89
N LEU A 116 4.68 7.03 -7.53
CA LEU A 116 4.43 5.72 -8.12
C LEU A 116 5.44 5.43 -9.24
N ILE A 117 5.76 6.42 -10.07
CA ILE A 117 6.80 6.32 -11.09
C ILE A 117 8.15 6.02 -10.46
N ARG A 118 8.52 6.75 -9.40
CA ARG A 118 9.77 6.50 -8.67
C ARG A 118 9.85 5.08 -8.14
N ASN A 119 8.76 4.60 -7.55
CA ASN A 119 8.69 3.25 -7.01
C ASN A 119 8.87 2.20 -8.14
N LYS A 120 8.18 2.36 -9.25
CA LYS A 120 8.27 1.45 -10.38
C LYS A 120 9.66 1.42 -11.00
N ARG A 121 10.33 2.55 -11.10
CA ARG A 121 11.70 2.63 -11.61
C ARG A 121 12.69 1.93 -10.69
N ALA A 122 12.46 1.99 -9.39
CA ALA A 122 13.34 1.40 -8.39
C ALA A 122 13.22 -0.12 -8.29
N THR A 123 12.08 -0.70 -8.71
CA THR A 123 11.88 -2.15 -8.63
C THR A 123 12.73 -2.95 -9.61
N GLY A 124 13.21 -2.34 -10.68
CA GLY A 124 14.15 -2.98 -11.59
C GLY A 124 13.61 -3.90 -12.67
N PRO A 125 12.51 -4.65 -12.51
CA PRO A 125 11.98 -5.45 -13.61
C PRO A 125 11.58 -4.57 -14.79
N ASP A 126 11.88 -5.02 -16.01
CA ASP A 126 11.59 -4.26 -17.23
C ASP A 126 10.11 -3.90 -17.36
N LYS A 127 9.24 -4.77 -16.92
CA LYS A 127 7.80 -4.53 -16.91
C LYS A 127 7.44 -3.28 -16.10
N ASP A 128 8.04 -3.11 -14.92
CA ASP A 128 7.77 -1.96 -14.06
C ASP A 128 8.34 -0.68 -14.66
N LYS A 129 9.46 -0.76 -15.36
CA LYS A 129 10.03 0.38 -16.08
C LYS A 129 9.11 0.82 -17.21
N ILE A 130 8.52 -0.11 -17.94
CA ILE A 130 7.56 0.17 -19.01
C ILE A 130 6.33 0.86 -18.40
N ASP A 131 5.83 0.39 -17.28
CA ASP A 131 4.71 1.01 -16.57
C ASP A 131 5.03 2.46 -16.18
N ALA A 132 6.25 2.71 -15.69
CA ALA A 132 6.69 4.05 -15.32
C ALA A 132 6.76 4.97 -16.53
N GLU A 133 7.26 4.48 -17.66
CA GLU A 133 7.32 5.24 -18.91
C GLU A 133 5.92 5.60 -19.40
N ASN A 134 4.98 4.67 -19.33
CA ASN A 134 3.59 4.91 -19.70
C ASN A 134 2.96 5.99 -18.82
N LEU A 135 3.24 5.99 -17.52
CA LEU A 135 2.77 7.02 -16.60
C LEU A 135 3.34 8.39 -16.96
N GLU A 136 4.62 8.46 -17.30
CA GLU A 136 5.28 9.70 -17.68
C GLU A 136 4.78 10.23 -19.02
N GLY A 137 4.40 9.34 -19.93
CA GLY A 137 3.90 9.69 -21.26
C GLY A 137 2.50 10.30 -21.26
N ASN A 138 1.84 10.29 -20.13
CA ASN A 138 0.54 10.90 -19.93
C ASN A 138 0.68 12.16 -19.09
#